data_365bad85d1de10b299cf06df0accaaf3
#
_entry.id   365bad85d1de10b299cf06df0accaaf3
#
_cell.length_a   1.000
_cell.length_b   1.000
_cell.length_c   1.000
_cell.angle_alpha   90.00
_cell.angle_beta   90.00
_cell.angle_gamma   90.00
#
_symmetry.space_group_name_H-M   'P 1'
#
loop_
_entity.id
_entity.type
_entity.pdbx_description
1 polymer ?
#
loop_
_entity_poly.entity_id
_entity_poly.type
_entity_poly.pdbx_seq_one_letter_code
_entity_poly.pdbx_strand_id
1 'polypeptide(L)'
;MKRRTFDRIVSFVGLGLSVFLFVAAALLNWGASFTDESVATQLSQQKITMPDKDSAGFKALPEEAQMALAPFSKLPLTTGEQAQAYADFYIGSHLKGIAAGKVYSEVSGMALAASAKSKAEPANIALATEAGILMGQRTTLFMGETLRGLLLYSFAFWQIGQIAMYAAWAAAVGGLLMLALSLLGFAHLRRVEADATI
;
A
#
# COMPACT_ATOMS: atom_id res chain seq x y z
N MET A 1 3.55 52.44 -4.01
CA MET A 1 4.60 51.67 -4.71
C MET A 1 4.33 51.81 -6.22
N LYS A 2 5.39 51.90 -7.08
CA LYS A 2 5.13 51.90 -8.54
C LYS A 2 4.53 50.54 -8.95
N ARG A 3 3.39 50.57 -9.66
CA ARG A 3 2.67 49.39 -10.13
C ARG A 3 3.58 48.40 -10.90
N ARG A 4 4.45 48.94 -11.75
CA ARG A 4 5.43 48.16 -12.52
C ARG A 4 6.41 47.37 -11.65
N THR A 5 6.81 47.92 -10.48
CA THR A 5 7.70 47.24 -9.54
C THR A 5 6.95 46.08 -8.85
N PHE A 6 5.71 46.29 -8.44
CA PHE A 6 4.87 45.26 -7.83
C PHE A 6 4.63 44.08 -8.79
N ASP A 7 4.17 44.37 -10.01
CA ASP A 7 3.90 43.37 -11.02
C ASP A 7 5.14 42.52 -11.37
N ARG A 8 6.33 43.20 -11.40
CA ARG A 8 7.61 42.53 -11.62
C ARG A 8 7.92 41.54 -10.49
N ILE A 9 7.78 41.96 -9.23
CA ILE A 9 8.06 41.12 -8.06
C ILE A 9 7.12 39.93 -8.06
N VAL A 10 5.82 40.13 -8.27
CA VAL A 10 4.82 39.06 -8.30
C VAL A 10 5.13 38.08 -9.42
N SER A 11 5.50 38.55 -10.63
CA SER A 11 5.85 37.66 -11.74
C SER A 11 7.13 36.84 -11.46
N PHE A 12 8.15 37.39 -10.82
CA PHE A 12 9.35 36.64 -10.44
C PHE A 12 9.06 35.64 -9.32
N VAL A 13 8.25 35.98 -8.31
CA VAL A 13 7.82 35.07 -7.25
C VAL A 13 7.03 33.93 -7.85
N GLY A 14 6.10 34.21 -8.77
CA GLY A 14 5.32 33.18 -9.47
C GLY A 14 6.22 32.25 -10.30
N LEU A 15 7.23 32.80 -10.99
CA LEU A 15 8.20 32.00 -11.73
C LEU A 15 9.01 31.08 -10.79
N GLY A 16 9.51 31.64 -9.67
CA GLY A 16 10.23 30.88 -8.66
C GLY A 16 9.37 29.72 -8.07
N LEU A 17 8.09 30.00 -7.78
CA LEU A 17 7.15 28.99 -7.31
C LEU A 17 6.88 27.92 -8.39
N SER A 18 6.77 28.31 -9.65
CA SER A 18 6.63 27.37 -10.77
C SER A 18 7.81 26.38 -10.83
N VAL A 19 9.05 26.91 -10.77
CA VAL A 19 10.26 26.08 -10.75
C VAL A 19 10.27 25.14 -9.54
N PHE A 20 9.94 25.64 -8.36
CA PHE A 20 9.83 24.83 -7.15
C PHE A 20 8.82 23.69 -7.31
N LEU A 21 7.64 23.95 -7.87
CA LEU A 21 6.61 22.95 -8.11
C LEU A 21 7.05 21.90 -9.13
N PHE A 22 7.77 22.26 -10.19
CA PHE A 22 8.32 21.27 -11.12
C PHE A 22 9.40 20.39 -10.50
N VAL A 23 10.26 20.94 -9.66
CA VAL A 23 11.25 20.15 -8.92
C VAL A 23 10.55 19.21 -7.95
N ALA A 24 9.54 19.68 -7.22
CA ALA A 24 8.73 18.85 -6.33
C ALA A 24 8.02 17.73 -7.10
N ALA A 25 7.42 18.05 -8.26
CA ALA A 25 6.77 17.03 -9.12
C ALA A 25 7.76 15.95 -9.58
N ALA A 26 8.97 16.35 -9.99
CA ALA A 26 10.00 15.40 -10.42
C ALA A 26 10.44 14.47 -9.28
N LEU A 27 10.67 15.01 -8.07
CA LEU A 27 11.08 14.24 -6.90
C LEU A 27 9.96 13.28 -6.43
N LEU A 28 8.71 13.74 -6.41
CA LEU A 28 7.56 12.92 -6.04
C LEU A 28 7.33 11.79 -7.07
N ASN A 29 7.46 12.09 -8.36
CA ASN A 29 7.35 11.07 -9.41
C ASN A 29 8.47 10.03 -9.32
N TRP A 30 9.69 10.46 -9.04
CA TRP A 30 10.80 9.53 -8.80
C TRP A 30 10.52 8.63 -7.59
N GLY A 31 10.05 9.19 -6.46
CA GLY A 31 9.69 8.42 -5.27
C GLY A 31 8.57 7.42 -5.56
N ALA A 32 7.54 7.81 -6.32
CA ALA A 32 6.45 6.93 -6.73
C ALA A 32 6.96 5.76 -7.58
N SER A 33 7.80 6.03 -8.58
CA SER A 33 8.41 4.98 -9.42
C SER A 33 9.29 4.03 -8.62
N PHE A 34 10.09 4.56 -7.69
CA PHE A 34 10.93 3.75 -6.80
C PHE A 34 10.11 2.79 -5.93
N THR A 35 9.00 3.27 -5.35
CA THR A 35 8.14 2.40 -4.52
C THR A 35 7.46 1.31 -5.35
N ASP A 36 6.96 1.66 -6.53
CA ASP A 36 6.29 0.71 -7.42
C ASP A 36 7.25 -0.39 -7.89
N GLU A 37 8.43 -0.02 -8.39
CA GLU A 37 9.46 -0.96 -8.83
C GLU A 37 9.98 -1.84 -7.68
N SER A 38 10.19 -1.26 -6.49
CA SER A 38 10.64 -1.99 -5.31
C SER A 38 9.63 -3.04 -4.88
N VAL A 39 8.34 -2.68 -4.83
CA VAL A 39 7.26 -3.61 -4.46
C VAL A 39 7.12 -4.69 -5.54
N ALA A 40 7.08 -4.33 -6.81
CA ALA A 40 6.95 -5.30 -7.91
C ALA A 40 8.11 -6.30 -7.91
N THR A 41 9.33 -5.84 -7.69
CA THR A 41 10.52 -6.70 -7.63
C THR A 41 10.45 -7.69 -6.47
N GLN A 42 10.13 -7.21 -5.26
CA GLN A 42 10.07 -8.07 -4.08
C GLN A 42 8.94 -9.10 -4.16
N LEU A 43 7.76 -8.69 -4.63
CA LEU A 43 6.62 -9.59 -4.76
C LEU A 43 6.85 -10.63 -5.85
N SER A 44 7.41 -10.27 -7.00
CA SER A 44 7.69 -11.20 -8.08
C SER A 44 8.69 -12.29 -7.71
N GLN A 45 9.65 -11.98 -6.82
CA GLN A 45 10.60 -12.96 -6.28
C GLN A 45 9.93 -14.06 -5.45
N GLN A 46 8.77 -13.77 -4.85
CA GLN A 46 7.99 -14.76 -4.09
C GLN A 46 7.31 -15.79 -5.00
N LYS A 47 7.20 -15.54 -6.31
CA LYS A 47 6.58 -16.42 -7.32
C LYS A 47 5.16 -16.86 -6.94
N ILE A 48 4.42 -16.00 -6.24
CA ILE A 48 3.02 -16.25 -5.89
C ILE A 48 2.17 -16.02 -7.13
N THR A 49 1.29 -16.97 -7.42
CA THR A 49 0.25 -16.84 -8.45
C THR A 49 -1.10 -16.71 -7.79
N MET A 50 -1.90 -15.76 -8.23
CA MET A 50 -3.27 -15.58 -7.74
C MET A 50 -4.13 -16.82 -8.05
N PRO A 51 -5.07 -17.17 -7.18
CA PRO A 51 -5.88 -18.39 -7.33
C PRO A 51 -6.70 -18.37 -8.60
N ASP A 52 -6.89 -19.56 -9.20
CA ASP A 52 -7.75 -19.72 -10.35
C ASP A 52 -9.21 -19.62 -9.95
N LYS A 53 -9.96 -18.66 -10.49
CA LYS A 53 -11.39 -18.44 -10.21
C LYS A 53 -12.28 -19.64 -10.56
N ASP A 54 -11.81 -20.53 -11.45
CA ASP A 54 -12.56 -21.71 -11.86
C ASP A 54 -12.27 -22.92 -10.97
N SER A 55 -11.27 -22.85 -10.08
CA SER A 55 -10.89 -23.93 -9.17
C SER A 55 -11.94 -24.16 -8.07
N ALA A 56 -12.02 -25.39 -7.60
CA ALA A 56 -12.92 -25.75 -6.48
C ALA A 56 -12.54 -24.99 -5.19
N GLY A 57 -11.23 -24.80 -4.93
CA GLY A 57 -10.75 -24.06 -3.76
C GLY A 57 -11.17 -22.59 -3.78
N PHE A 58 -11.16 -21.95 -4.95
CA PHE A 58 -11.64 -20.57 -5.09
C PHE A 58 -13.16 -20.48 -4.84
N LYS A 59 -13.93 -21.39 -5.43
CA LYS A 59 -15.40 -21.42 -5.28
C LYS A 59 -15.86 -21.73 -3.85
N ALA A 60 -14.99 -22.31 -3.04
CA ALA A 60 -15.25 -22.55 -1.61
C ALA A 60 -14.97 -21.33 -0.71
N LEU A 61 -14.34 -20.28 -1.24
CA LEU A 61 -14.13 -19.03 -0.51
C LEU A 61 -15.45 -18.27 -0.29
N PRO A 62 -15.56 -17.43 0.75
CA PRO A 62 -16.68 -16.50 0.89
C PRO A 62 -16.89 -15.65 -0.37
N GLU A 63 -18.13 -15.29 -0.67
CA GLU A 63 -18.49 -14.53 -1.88
C GLU A 63 -17.72 -13.22 -2.00
N GLU A 64 -17.55 -12.49 -0.89
CA GLU A 64 -16.73 -11.28 -0.81
C GLU A 64 -15.29 -11.53 -1.27
N ALA A 65 -14.69 -12.65 -0.82
CA ALA A 65 -13.33 -13.03 -1.20
C ALA A 65 -13.25 -13.40 -2.70
N GLN A 66 -14.26 -14.11 -3.22
CA GLN A 66 -14.33 -14.41 -4.65
C GLN A 66 -14.39 -13.13 -5.49
N MET A 67 -15.24 -12.16 -5.12
CA MET A 67 -15.35 -10.87 -5.82
C MET A 67 -14.03 -10.09 -5.81
N ALA A 68 -13.35 -10.03 -4.67
CA ALA A 68 -12.09 -9.29 -4.52
C ALA A 68 -10.92 -9.93 -5.29
N LEU A 69 -10.89 -11.25 -5.41
CA LEU A 69 -9.79 -11.99 -6.04
C LEU A 69 -10.01 -12.26 -7.54
N ALA A 70 -11.26 -12.30 -8.01
CA ALA A 70 -11.59 -12.66 -9.39
C ALA A 70 -10.88 -11.80 -10.45
N PRO A 71 -10.73 -10.46 -10.29
CA PRO A 71 -10.03 -9.62 -11.26
C PRO A 71 -8.57 -10.03 -11.49
N PHE A 72 -7.95 -10.65 -10.48
CA PHE A 72 -6.53 -11.02 -10.49
C PHE A 72 -6.29 -12.50 -10.80
N SER A 73 -7.33 -13.27 -11.11
CA SER A 73 -7.24 -14.72 -11.33
C SER A 73 -6.08 -15.11 -12.26
N LYS A 74 -5.25 -16.05 -11.83
CA LYS A 74 -4.06 -16.58 -12.54
C LYS A 74 -2.94 -15.56 -12.80
N LEU A 75 -3.07 -14.31 -12.40
CA LEU A 75 -1.99 -13.35 -12.56
C LEU A 75 -0.87 -13.60 -11.54
N PRO A 76 0.39 -13.32 -11.89
CA PRO A 76 1.46 -13.27 -10.92
C PRO A 76 1.20 -12.11 -9.94
N LEU A 77 1.49 -12.32 -8.67
CA LEU A 77 1.35 -11.31 -7.62
C LEU A 77 2.55 -10.36 -7.68
N THR A 78 2.34 -9.16 -8.21
CA THR A 78 3.39 -8.18 -8.47
C THR A 78 3.03 -6.76 -8.03
N THR A 79 1.78 -6.49 -7.66
CA THR A 79 1.34 -5.15 -7.23
C THR A 79 0.88 -5.12 -5.79
N GLY A 80 0.92 -3.94 -5.16
CA GLY A 80 0.41 -3.77 -3.80
C GLY A 80 -1.08 -4.09 -3.67
N GLU A 81 -1.89 -3.74 -4.68
CA GLU A 81 -3.32 -4.05 -4.71
C GLU A 81 -3.56 -5.57 -4.69
N GLN A 82 -2.81 -6.33 -5.52
CA GLN A 82 -2.86 -7.78 -5.51
C GLN A 82 -2.41 -8.36 -4.16
N ALA A 83 -1.37 -7.76 -3.55
CA ALA A 83 -0.87 -8.19 -2.24
C ALA A 83 -1.93 -8.01 -1.14
N GLN A 84 -2.66 -6.89 -1.13
CA GLN A 84 -3.78 -6.66 -0.23
C GLN A 84 -4.88 -7.68 -0.44
N ALA A 85 -5.33 -7.86 -1.68
CA ALA A 85 -6.40 -8.81 -2.01
C ALA A 85 -6.03 -10.23 -1.58
N TYR A 86 -4.81 -10.68 -1.86
CA TYR A 86 -4.33 -12.00 -1.47
C TYR A 86 -4.23 -12.16 0.05
N ALA A 87 -3.70 -11.15 0.76
CA ALA A 87 -3.56 -11.17 2.21
C ALA A 87 -4.91 -11.24 2.92
N ASP A 88 -5.84 -10.37 2.55
CA ASP A 88 -7.11 -10.22 3.28
C ASP A 88 -8.13 -11.30 2.90
N PHE A 89 -8.24 -11.58 1.61
CA PHE A 89 -9.32 -12.43 1.10
C PHE A 89 -8.90 -13.89 0.87
N TYR A 90 -7.65 -14.15 0.49
CA TYR A 90 -7.19 -15.53 0.32
C TYR A 90 -6.61 -16.09 1.62
N ILE A 91 -5.51 -15.52 2.13
CA ILE A 91 -4.88 -16.01 3.37
C ILE A 91 -5.83 -15.82 4.55
N GLY A 92 -6.45 -14.64 4.70
CA GLY A 92 -7.37 -14.34 5.79
C GLY A 92 -8.54 -15.32 5.88
N SER A 93 -9.13 -15.72 4.74
CA SER A 93 -10.21 -16.72 4.69
C SER A 93 -9.74 -18.10 5.14
N HIS A 94 -8.54 -18.53 4.74
CA HIS A 94 -7.97 -19.80 5.17
C HIS A 94 -7.66 -19.82 6.67
N LEU A 95 -7.11 -18.72 7.21
CA LEU A 95 -6.78 -18.65 8.64
C LEU A 95 -8.02 -18.70 9.54
N LYS A 96 -9.15 -18.12 9.11
CA LYS A 96 -10.42 -18.23 9.83
C LYS A 96 -10.88 -19.69 9.99
N GLY A 97 -10.51 -20.56 9.06
CA GLY A 97 -10.83 -22.01 9.14
C GLY A 97 -9.93 -22.82 10.08
N ILE A 98 -8.73 -22.30 10.45
CA ILE A 98 -7.72 -23.12 11.15
C ILE A 98 -8.14 -23.45 12.59
N ALA A 99 -8.63 -22.51 13.36
CA ALA A 99 -8.93 -22.70 14.79
C ALA A 99 -10.34 -22.20 15.15
N ALA A 100 -11.32 -22.50 14.30
CA ALA A 100 -12.70 -22.03 14.45
C ALA A 100 -12.79 -20.49 14.61
N GLY A 101 -11.99 -19.75 13.85
CA GLY A 101 -11.95 -18.29 13.83
C GLY A 101 -11.17 -17.63 14.97
N LYS A 102 -10.50 -18.42 15.82
CA LYS A 102 -9.63 -17.87 16.87
C LYS A 102 -8.35 -17.28 16.27
N VAL A 103 -7.87 -16.18 16.87
CA VAL A 103 -6.64 -15.53 16.48
C VAL A 103 -5.41 -16.15 17.15
N TYR A 104 -4.22 -15.84 16.63
CA TYR A 104 -2.95 -16.38 17.12
C TYR A 104 -2.78 -16.25 18.65
N SER A 105 -3.10 -15.11 19.24
CA SER A 105 -2.92 -14.88 20.68
C SER A 105 -3.77 -15.82 21.54
N GLU A 106 -5.03 -16.07 21.13
CA GLU A 106 -5.93 -16.98 21.82
C GLU A 106 -5.43 -18.42 21.72
N VAL A 107 -5.10 -18.88 20.50
CA VAL A 107 -4.60 -20.25 20.27
C VAL A 107 -3.24 -20.45 20.93
N SER A 108 -2.38 -19.42 20.96
CA SER A 108 -1.09 -19.48 21.65
C SER A 108 -1.27 -19.75 23.14
N GLY A 109 -2.19 -19.04 23.81
CA GLY A 109 -2.52 -19.28 25.22
C GLY A 109 -3.03 -20.71 25.47
N MET A 110 -3.96 -21.17 24.62
CA MET A 110 -4.52 -22.53 24.71
C MET A 110 -3.43 -23.61 24.49
N ALA A 111 -2.58 -23.44 23.49
CA ALA A 111 -1.50 -24.38 23.16
C ALA A 111 -0.47 -24.50 24.27
N LEU A 112 -0.08 -23.38 24.89
CA LEU A 112 0.86 -23.38 26.02
C LEU A 112 0.25 -24.05 27.26
N ALA A 113 -1.02 -23.79 27.55
CA ALA A 113 -1.73 -24.41 28.67
C ALA A 113 -1.89 -25.94 28.45
N ALA A 114 -2.27 -26.39 27.26
CA ALA A 114 -2.37 -27.79 26.90
C ALA A 114 -1.00 -28.49 26.98
N SER A 115 0.06 -27.83 26.50
CA SER A 115 1.42 -28.36 26.60
C SER A 115 1.89 -28.52 28.04
N ALA A 116 1.54 -27.60 28.94
CA ALA A 116 1.86 -27.71 30.36
C ALA A 116 1.13 -28.90 31.03
N LYS A 117 -0.16 -29.08 30.72
CA LYS A 117 -0.95 -30.25 31.20
C LYS A 117 -0.39 -31.58 30.69
N SER A 118 -0.06 -31.67 29.43
CA SER A 118 0.54 -32.88 28.84
C SER A 118 1.88 -33.24 29.48
N LYS A 119 2.70 -32.25 29.84
CA LYS A 119 3.97 -32.46 30.54
C LYS A 119 3.78 -32.94 31.99
N ALA A 120 2.71 -32.48 32.64
CA ALA A 120 2.38 -32.91 34.01
C ALA A 120 1.87 -34.37 34.06
N GLU A 121 1.23 -34.83 32.97
CA GLU A 121 0.68 -36.17 32.83
C GLU A 121 1.20 -36.88 31.57
N PRO A 122 2.50 -37.23 31.51
CA PRO A 122 3.12 -37.70 30.27
C PRO A 122 2.58 -39.04 29.74
N ALA A 123 1.94 -39.84 30.59
CA ALA A 123 1.27 -41.09 30.19
C ALA A 123 -0.13 -40.89 29.56
N ASN A 124 -0.67 -39.65 29.63
CA ASN A 124 -1.99 -39.32 29.10
C ASN A 124 -1.92 -38.95 27.61
N ILE A 125 -2.16 -39.93 26.74
CA ILE A 125 -2.10 -39.79 25.28
C ILE A 125 -3.07 -38.71 24.78
N ALA A 126 -4.25 -38.58 25.40
CA ALA A 126 -5.25 -37.61 24.99
C ALA A 126 -4.76 -36.18 25.17
N LEU A 127 -4.14 -35.87 26.32
CA LEU A 127 -3.53 -34.54 26.56
C LEU A 127 -2.35 -34.27 25.63
N ALA A 128 -1.55 -35.25 25.31
CA ALA A 128 -0.43 -35.12 24.36
C ALA A 128 -0.96 -34.80 22.94
N THR A 129 -2.04 -35.50 22.53
CA THR A 129 -2.68 -35.25 21.22
C THR A 129 -3.28 -33.85 21.12
N GLU A 130 -4.02 -33.43 22.15
CA GLU A 130 -4.60 -32.07 22.21
C GLU A 130 -3.51 -30.98 22.13
N ALA A 131 -2.45 -31.14 22.93
CA ALA A 131 -1.32 -30.23 22.90
C ALA A 131 -0.65 -30.17 21.52
N GLY A 132 -0.48 -31.29 20.85
CA GLY A 132 0.06 -31.38 19.50
C GLY A 132 -0.80 -30.65 18.45
N ILE A 133 -2.12 -30.86 18.49
CA ILE A 133 -3.07 -30.19 17.59
C ILE A 133 -3.00 -28.64 17.79
N LEU A 134 -3.11 -28.17 19.04
CA LEU A 134 -3.09 -26.76 19.36
C LEU A 134 -1.75 -26.10 19.01
N MET A 135 -0.62 -26.78 19.22
CA MET A 135 0.70 -26.28 18.80
C MET A 135 0.83 -26.22 17.28
N GLY A 136 0.27 -27.17 16.55
CA GLY A 136 0.18 -27.13 15.09
C GLY A 136 -0.64 -25.94 14.60
N GLN A 137 -1.83 -25.73 15.15
CA GLN A 137 -2.68 -24.57 14.82
C GLN A 137 -1.99 -23.25 15.14
N ARG A 138 -1.35 -23.14 16.31
CA ARG A 138 -0.55 -21.96 16.71
C ARG A 138 0.52 -21.65 15.68
N THR A 139 1.26 -22.66 15.23
CA THR A 139 2.32 -22.47 14.23
C THR A 139 1.75 -22.03 12.87
N THR A 140 0.67 -22.64 12.42
CA THR A 140 0.01 -22.26 11.17
C THR A 140 -0.53 -20.84 11.21
N LEU A 141 -1.18 -20.43 12.31
CA LEU A 141 -1.65 -19.05 12.49
C LEU A 141 -0.48 -18.05 12.53
N PHE A 142 0.61 -18.38 13.23
CA PHE A 142 1.79 -17.52 13.27
C PHE A 142 2.36 -17.28 11.87
N MET A 143 2.58 -18.36 11.10
CA MET A 143 3.12 -18.24 9.74
C MET A 143 2.15 -17.49 8.81
N GLY A 144 0.87 -17.80 8.87
CA GLY A 144 -0.14 -17.15 8.03
C GLY A 144 -0.32 -15.67 8.34
N GLU A 145 -0.40 -15.29 9.60
CA GLU A 145 -0.50 -13.88 10.00
C GLU A 145 0.79 -13.09 9.69
N THR A 146 1.96 -13.74 9.83
CA THR A 146 3.22 -13.12 9.43
C THR A 146 3.23 -12.86 7.92
N LEU A 147 2.83 -13.83 7.10
CA LEU A 147 2.76 -13.66 5.65
C LEU A 147 1.75 -12.58 5.25
N ARG A 148 0.56 -12.57 5.89
CA ARG A 148 -0.41 -11.48 5.70
C ARG A 148 0.20 -10.13 6.02
N GLY A 149 0.87 -10.00 7.17
CA GLY A 149 1.50 -8.76 7.60
C GLY A 149 2.52 -8.25 6.59
N LEU A 150 3.39 -9.14 6.05
CA LEU A 150 4.38 -8.76 5.04
C LEU A 150 3.74 -8.30 3.73
N LEU A 151 2.68 -8.97 3.28
CA LEU A 151 1.95 -8.56 2.08
C LEU A 151 1.22 -7.22 2.27
N LEU A 152 0.60 -7.00 3.43
CA LEU A 152 -0.03 -5.73 3.77
C LEU A 152 0.99 -4.59 3.93
N TYR A 153 2.21 -4.91 4.36
CA TYR A 153 3.31 -3.95 4.36
C TYR A 153 3.70 -3.53 2.93
N SER A 154 3.76 -4.49 2.01
CA SER A 154 4.00 -4.22 0.59
C SER A 154 2.88 -3.35 0.00
N PHE A 155 1.62 -3.63 0.33
CA PHE A 155 0.49 -2.78 -0.06
C PHE A 155 0.62 -1.36 0.51
N ALA A 156 0.92 -1.20 1.80
CA ALA A 156 1.04 0.11 2.42
C ALA A 156 2.16 0.94 1.78
N PHE A 157 3.29 0.32 1.48
CA PHE A 157 4.40 0.98 0.80
C PHE A 157 4.04 1.40 -0.64
N TRP A 158 3.37 0.52 -1.38
CA TRP A 158 2.84 0.81 -2.70
C TRP A 158 1.82 1.97 -2.66
N GLN A 159 0.91 1.98 -1.68
CA GLN A 159 -0.09 3.03 -1.51
C GLN A 159 0.54 4.41 -1.28
N ILE A 160 1.64 4.48 -0.53
CA ILE A 160 2.43 5.72 -0.37
C ILE A 160 2.94 6.19 -1.74
N GLY A 161 3.42 5.28 -2.57
CA GLY A 161 3.83 5.58 -3.95
C GLY A 161 2.69 6.14 -4.80
N GLN A 162 1.48 5.58 -4.71
CA GLN A 162 0.30 6.10 -5.41
C GLN A 162 -0.04 7.53 -4.96
N ILE A 163 0.00 7.81 -3.65
CA ILE A 163 -0.22 9.15 -3.12
C ILE A 163 0.85 10.12 -3.65
N ALA A 164 2.12 9.73 -3.66
CA ALA A 164 3.21 10.53 -4.20
C ALA A 164 3.00 10.83 -5.70
N MET A 165 2.54 9.86 -6.48
CA MET A 165 2.23 10.03 -7.89
C MET A 165 1.11 11.06 -8.12
N TYR A 166 0.01 10.99 -7.38
CA TYR A 166 -1.06 11.99 -7.47
C TYR A 166 -0.57 13.38 -7.06
N ALA A 167 0.24 13.47 -6.01
CA ALA A 167 0.85 14.73 -5.58
C ALA A 167 1.81 15.30 -6.65
N ALA A 168 2.56 14.44 -7.35
CA ALA A 168 3.43 14.83 -8.47
C ALA A 168 2.61 15.46 -9.61
N TRP A 169 1.50 14.84 -10.00
CA TRP A 169 0.60 15.39 -11.01
C TRP A 169 0.00 16.74 -10.59
N ALA A 170 -0.45 16.85 -9.34
CA ALA A 170 -0.98 18.12 -8.82
C ALA A 170 0.09 19.23 -8.83
N ALA A 171 1.31 18.92 -8.43
CA ALA A 171 2.43 19.85 -8.46
C ALA A 171 2.81 20.25 -9.89
N ALA A 172 2.82 19.31 -10.85
CA ALA A 172 3.10 19.60 -12.25
C ALA A 172 2.05 20.54 -12.87
N VAL A 173 0.77 20.26 -12.65
CA VAL A 173 -0.32 21.13 -13.10
C VAL A 173 -0.25 22.51 -12.45
N GLY A 174 -0.04 22.57 -11.13
CA GLY A 174 0.17 23.83 -10.41
C GLY A 174 1.36 24.62 -10.95
N GLY A 175 2.49 23.94 -11.24
CA GLY A 175 3.68 24.53 -11.85
C GLY A 175 3.39 25.14 -13.22
N LEU A 176 2.64 24.45 -14.07
CA LEU A 176 2.23 24.95 -15.39
C LEU A 176 1.34 26.19 -15.27
N LEU A 177 0.36 26.19 -14.37
CA LEU A 177 -0.50 27.34 -14.13
C LEU A 177 0.30 28.55 -13.63
N MET A 178 1.20 28.34 -12.67
CA MET A 178 2.05 29.42 -12.15
C MET A 178 3.00 29.96 -13.23
N LEU A 179 3.54 29.08 -14.09
CA LEU A 179 4.36 29.49 -15.22
C LEU A 179 3.57 30.38 -16.19
N ALA A 180 2.37 29.93 -16.57
CA ALA A 180 1.50 30.71 -17.47
C ALA A 180 1.15 32.07 -16.90
N LEU A 181 0.75 32.15 -15.63
CA LEU A 181 0.43 33.41 -14.94
C LEU A 181 1.65 34.34 -14.85
N SER A 182 2.83 33.78 -14.57
CA SER A 182 4.07 34.56 -14.52
C SER A 182 4.43 35.14 -15.89
N LEU A 183 4.32 34.34 -16.96
CA LEU A 183 4.56 34.81 -18.33
C LEU A 183 3.56 35.87 -18.75
N LEU A 184 2.28 35.75 -18.42
CA LEU A 184 1.26 36.76 -18.63
C LEU A 184 1.56 38.03 -17.83
N GLY A 185 2.05 37.90 -16.58
CA GLY A 185 2.51 39.01 -15.76
C GLY A 185 3.67 39.77 -16.41
N PHE A 186 4.68 39.06 -16.94
CA PHE A 186 5.78 39.69 -17.70
C PHE A 186 5.31 40.34 -19.01
N ALA A 187 4.36 39.75 -19.72
CA ALA A 187 3.77 40.37 -20.92
C ALA A 187 2.98 41.62 -20.57
N HIS A 188 2.25 41.61 -19.44
CA HIS A 188 1.52 42.79 -18.95
C HIS A 188 2.47 43.93 -18.58
N LEU A 189 3.61 43.66 -17.94
CA LEU A 189 4.63 44.67 -17.61
C LEU A 189 5.12 45.51 -18.80
N ARG A 190 5.10 44.95 -20.01
CA ARG A 190 5.48 45.66 -21.23
C ARG A 190 4.45 46.70 -21.67
N ARG A 191 3.21 46.59 -21.17
CA ARG A 191 2.08 47.45 -21.54
C ARG A 191 1.73 48.50 -20.47
N VAL A 192 2.28 48.41 -19.27
CA VAL A 192 2.01 49.31 -18.14
C VAL A 192 2.85 50.58 -18.29
N GLU A 193 2.23 51.77 -18.17
CA GLU A 193 2.93 53.05 -18.14
C GLU A 193 3.89 53.14 -16.94
N ALA A 194 5.04 53.81 -17.16
CA ALA A 194 6.15 53.84 -16.20
C ALA A 194 5.82 54.55 -14.87
N ASP A 195 4.86 55.47 -14.88
CA ASP A 195 4.49 56.31 -13.74
C ASP A 195 3.19 55.94 -13.05
N ALA A 196 2.54 54.84 -13.46
CA ALA A 196 1.36 54.33 -12.79
C ALA A 196 1.69 53.89 -11.35
N THR A 197 0.95 54.37 -10.36
CA THR A 197 1.05 54.05 -8.94
C THR A 197 -0.14 53.16 -8.51
N ILE A 198 0.07 52.32 -7.51
CA ILE A 198 -0.94 51.58 -6.79
C ILE A 198 -1.28 52.35 -5.53
#